data_ec07837f6cb1c6c5eb2fc89631ccecf1
#
_entry.id   ec07837f6cb1c6c5eb2fc89631ccecf1
#
_cell.length_a   1.000
_cell.length_b   1.000
_cell.length_c   1.000
_cell.angle_alpha   90.00
_cell.angle_beta   90.00
_cell.angle_gamma   90.00
#
_symmetry.space_group_name_H-M   'P 1'
#
loop_
_entity.id
_entity.type
_entity.pdbx_description
1 polymer ?
#
loop_
_entity_poly.entity_id
_entity_poly.type
_entity_poly.pdbx_seq_one_letter_code
_entity_poly.pdbx_strand_id
1 'polypeptide(L)'
;MKLSLGPLPEFIKIGRPLEQKVSCSTIPGPDYVHAVFEEQTNRAIETFQKCYEVLGNNIDVMYICGTDFGTQRGPFINPDVFKEFYLPYYKRMNGWIHQHTQWKTLKHSCGGIFPILPLLIESGFDAVNPVQCSAAGMDPQALKDTYGKDILFWGGGVDTQKVLPFGSPEEVAEQVKQRCEIFSKDGGYIFNTIHIIQANTPIKNIAAMLETVKNFS
;
A
#
# COMPACT_ATOMS: atom_id res chain seq x y z
N MET A 1 6.07 -6.55 -15.73
CA MET A 1 5.56 -5.36 -15.01
C MET A 1 6.72 -4.44 -14.66
N LYS A 2 6.68 -3.20 -15.11
CA LYS A 2 7.72 -2.20 -14.83
C LYS A 2 7.16 -1.24 -13.78
N LEU A 3 7.79 -1.20 -12.60
CA LEU A 3 7.47 -0.28 -11.51
C LEU A 3 8.29 1.00 -11.70
N SER A 4 7.64 2.15 -11.72
CA SER A 4 8.33 3.43 -11.52
C SER A 4 8.07 3.92 -10.10
N LEU A 5 9.15 4.14 -9.38
CA LEU A 5 9.13 5.02 -8.22
C LEU A 5 9.23 6.43 -8.77
N GLY A 6 8.07 7.05 -9.02
CA GLY A 6 8.04 8.47 -9.34
C GLY A 6 8.74 9.26 -8.24
N PRO A 7 9.20 10.49 -8.52
CA PRO A 7 9.66 11.37 -7.46
C PRO A 7 8.50 11.47 -6.46
N LEU A 8 8.73 10.93 -5.26
CA LEU A 8 7.76 10.98 -4.19
C LEU A 8 7.38 12.46 -4.02
N PRO A 9 6.14 12.86 -4.32
CA PRO A 9 5.74 14.22 -4.04
C PRO A 9 6.02 14.48 -2.56
N GLU A 10 6.39 15.69 -2.21
CA GLU A 10 6.68 16.09 -0.81
C GLU A 10 5.54 15.79 0.18
N PHE A 11 4.42 15.27 -0.32
CA PHE A 11 3.34 14.65 0.44
C PHE A 11 3.85 13.74 1.57
N ILE A 12 4.92 12.98 1.33
CA ILE A 12 5.48 12.08 2.35
C ILE A 12 6.19 12.87 3.45
N LYS A 13 6.79 14.01 3.13
CA LYS A 13 7.49 14.82 4.14
C LYS A 13 6.52 15.63 5.02
N ILE A 14 5.35 16.01 4.49
CA ILE A 14 4.36 16.79 5.25
C ILE A 14 3.31 15.89 5.91
N GLY A 15 3.03 14.71 5.36
CA GLY A 15 2.13 13.72 5.98
C GLY A 15 2.58 13.33 7.38
N ARG A 16 3.86 13.02 7.59
CA ARG A 16 4.38 12.65 8.93
C ARG A 16 4.23 13.77 9.97
N PRO A 17 4.63 15.02 9.72
CA PRO A 17 4.37 16.11 10.67
C PRO A 17 2.90 16.45 10.85
N LEU A 18 2.06 16.29 9.81
CA LEU A 18 0.63 16.52 9.89
C LEU A 18 -0.09 15.37 10.60
N GLU A 19 0.28 14.13 10.36
CA GLU A 19 -0.24 12.96 11.08
C GLU A 19 0.03 13.05 12.57
N GLN A 20 1.23 13.49 12.98
CA GLN A 20 1.54 13.76 14.39
C GLN A 20 0.77 14.98 14.94
N LYS A 21 0.47 15.96 14.09
CA LYS A 21 -0.26 17.17 14.50
C LYS A 21 -1.78 16.98 14.49
N VAL A 22 -2.33 16.12 13.64
CA VAL A 22 -3.77 15.78 13.63
C VAL A 22 -4.21 15.05 14.91
N SER A 23 -3.27 14.53 15.69
CA SER A 23 -3.53 13.97 17.02
C SER A 23 -3.34 14.96 18.17
N CYS A 24 -2.93 16.21 17.91
CA CYS A 24 -2.57 17.20 18.94
C CYS A 24 -3.42 18.47 18.84
N SER A 25 -3.92 18.97 19.97
CA SER A 25 -4.85 20.10 20.12
C SER A 25 -4.36 21.50 19.67
N THR A 26 -3.26 21.59 18.94
CA THR A 26 -2.64 22.84 18.43
C THR A 26 -2.59 22.97 16.91
N ILE A 27 -3.51 22.31 16.20
CA ILE A 27 -3.52 22.30 14.74
C ILE A 27 -4.10 23.59 14.19
N PRO A 28 -3.50 24.16 13.11
CA PRO A 28 -4.20 25.12 12.25
C PRO A 28 -5.53 24.51 11.82
N GLY A 29 -6.60 25.30 11.79
CA GLY A 29 -7.95 24.81 11.49
C GLY A 29 -8.06 23.99 10.20
N PRO A 30 -9.16 23.28 9.98
CA PRO A 30 -9.38 22.42 8.80
C PRO A 30 -9.07 23.12 7.48
N ASP A 31 -9.37 24.39 7.36
CA ASP A 31 -9.12 25.19 6.14
C ASP A 31 -7.64 25.24 5.77
N TYR A 32 -6.74 25.31 6.76
CA TYR A 32 -5.31 25.28 6.50
C TYR A 32 -4.86 23.90 5.98
N VAL A 33 -5.39 22.82 6.55
CA VAL A 33 -5.08 21.46 6.10
C VAL A 33 -5.54 21.28 4.67
N HIS A 34 -6.75 21.70 4.35
CA HIS A 34 -7.28 21.67 2.99
C HIS A 34 -6.44 22.50 2.02
N ALA A 35 -6.04 23.72 2.38
CA ALA A 35 -5.20 24.56 1.54
C ALA A 35 -3.83 23.91 1.24
N VAL A 36 -3.22 23.28 2.24
CA VAL A 36 -1.96 22.55 2.07
C VAL A 36 -2.14 21.32 1.14
N PHE A 37 -3.19 20.53 1.36
CA PHE A 37 -3.43 19.35 0.53
C PHE A 37 -3.83 19.72 -0.91
N GLU A 38 -4.56 20.82 -1.08
CA GLU A 38 -4.89 21.35 -2.39
C GLU A 38 -3.62 21.67 -3.19
N GLU A 39 -2.72 22.47 -2.61
CA GLU A 39 -1.46 22.85 -3.25
C GLU A 39 -0.57 21.62 -3.56
N GLN A 40 -0.50 20.69 -2.63
CA GLN A 40 0.28 19.46 -2.84
C GLN A 40 -0.30 18.57 -3.93
N THR A 41 -1.63 18.47 -4.00
CA THR A 41 -2.31 17.71 -5.05
C THR A 41 -2.05 18.32 -6.42
N ASN A 42 -2.11 19.65 -6.54
CA ASN A 42 -1.82 20.34 -7.78
C ASN A 42 -0.38 20.07 -8.24
N ARG A 43 0.61 20.18 -7.34
CA ARG A 43 2.02 19.86 -7.63
C ARG A 43 2.24 18.39 -7.98
N ALA A 44 1.51 17.48 -7.33
CA ALA A 44 1.58 16.06 -7.66
C ALA A 44 1.08 15.79 -9.08
N ILE A 45 -0.04 16.38 -9.47
CA ILE A 45 -0.61 16.26 -10.82
C ILE A 45 0.35 16.84 -11.87
N GLU A 46 0.93 18.00 -11.64
CA GLU A 46 1.97 18.56 -12.53
C GLU A 46 3.18 17.62 -12.65
N THR A 47 3.56 16.98 -11.57
CA THR A 47 4.65 16.00 -11.56
C THR A 47 4.28 14.75 -12.36
N PHE A 48 3.05 14.24 -12.21
CA PHE A 48 2.58 13.09 -12.99
C PHE A 48 2.56 13.41 -14.49
N GLN A 49 2.15 14.61 -14.87
CA GLN A 49 2.19 15.05 -16.26
C GLN A 49 3.61 15.02 -16.81
N LYS A 50 4.58 15.61 -16.12
CA LYS A 50 5.99 15.60 -16.54
C LYS A 50 6.56 14.18 -16.59
N CYS A 51 6.19 13.33 -15.63
CA CYS A 51 6.58 11.92 -15.66
C CYS A 51 6.01 11.21 -16.89
N TYR A 52 4.76 11.47 -17.23
CA TYR A 52 4.13 10.85 -18.40
C TYR A 52 4.74 11.32 -19.71
N GLU A 53 5.09 12.60 -19.84
CA GLU A 53 5.80 13.14 -21.00
C GLU A 53 7.15 12.43 -21.26
N VAL A 54 7.84 12.00 -20.20
CA VAL A 54 9.15 11.32 -20.30
C VAL A 54 9.00 9.79 -20.41
N LEU A 55 8.13 9.20 -19.61
CA LEU A 55 8.03 7.75 -19.45
C LEU A 55 6.97 7.12 -20.37
N GLY A 56 5.90 7.88 -20.71
CA GLY A 56 4.79 7.36 -21.50
C GLY A 56 4.25 6.06 -20.92
N ASN A 57 4.03 5.07 -21.77
CA ASN A 57 3.55 3.73 -21.39
C ASN A 57 4.67 2.73 -21.09
N ASN A 58 5.89 3.19 -20.79
CA ASN A 58 7.00 2.32 -20.43
C ASN A 58 6.96 1.83 -18.98
N ILE A 59 6.00 2.28 -18.19
CA ILE A 59 5.71 1.80 -16.84
C ILE A 59 4.26 1.33 -16.74
N ASP A 60 4.00 0.39 -15.84
CA ASP A 60 2.67 -0.18 -15.61
C ASP A 60 2.01 0.42 -14.36
N VAL A 61 2.81 0.79 -13.35
CA VAL A 61 2.29 1.18 -12.04
C VAL A 61 3.00 2.43 -11.51
N MET A 62 2.21 3.39 -11.06
CA MET A 62 2.67 4.58 -10.34
C MET A 62 2.47 4.41 -8.83
N TYR A 63 3.57 4.52 -8.10
CA TYR A 63 3.53 4.61 -6.64
C TYR A 63 3.14 6.03 -6.21
N ILE A 64 1.96 6.17 -5.60
CA ILE A 64 1.40 7.50 -5.28
C ILE A 64 1.97 8.04 -3.98
N CYS A 65 1.91 7.28 -2.90
CA CYS A 65 2.47 7.69 -1.62
C CYS A 65 2.65 6.52 -0.64
N GLY A 66 3.50 6.73 0.37
CA GLY A 66 3.78 5.81 1.46
C GLY A 66 3.32 6.29 2.83
N THR A 67 2.24 7.06 2.90
CA THR A 67 1.64 7.47 4.17
C THR A 67 0.99 6.27 4.84
N ASP A 68 1.48 5.88 6.02
CA ASP A 68 0.89 4.80 6.79
C ASP A 68 -0.37 5.29 7.52
N PHE A 69 -1.44 4.50 7.48
CA PHE A 69 -2.68 4.74 8.20
C PHE A 69 -2.96 3.68 9.27
N GLY A 70 -2.14 2.64 9.34
CA GLY A 70 -2.31 1.55 10.27
C GLY A 70 -1.17 1.39 11.27
N THR A 71 -1.50 0.75 12.38
CA THR A 71 -0.58 0.24 13.40
C THR A 71 -0.75 -1.27 13.53
N GLN A 72 0.03 -1.92 14.39
CA GLN A 72 -0.18 -3.34 14.70
C GLN A 72 -1.57 -3.64 15.28
N ARG A 73 -2.23 -2.64 15.88
CA ARG A 73 -3.53 -2.79 16.58
C ARG A 73 -4.73 -2.34 15.75
N GLY A 74 -4.51 -1.76 14.57
CA GLY A 74 -5.54 -1.21 13.70
C GLY A 74 -5.19 0.17 13.17
N PRO A 75 -6.10 0.87 12.49
CA PRO A 75 -5.84 2.19 11.97
C PRO A 75 -5.64 3.20 13.11
N PHE A 76 -4.74 4.16 12.91
CA PHE A 76 -4.59 5.30 13.82
C PHE A 76 -5.40 6.53 13.37
N ILE A 77 -6.01 6.44 12.20
CA ILE A 77 -6.90 7.48 11.66
C ILE A 77 -8.35 7.02 11.70
N ASN A 78 -9.24 7.91 12.11
CA ASN A 78 -10.67 7.67 12.00
C ASN A 78 -11.09 7.71 10.52
N PRO A 79 -11.96 6.77 10.05
CA PRO A 79 -12.48 6.79 8.69
C PRO A 79 -13.12 8.11 8.26
N ASP A 80 -13.81 8.83 9.14
CA ASP A 80 -14.42 10.13 8.83
C ASP A 80 -13.35 11.20 8.58
N VAL A 81 -12.26 11.19 9.36
CA VAL A 81 -11.11 12.08 9.14
C VAL A 81 -10.42 11.76 7.82
N PHE A 82 -10.30 10.47 7.46
CA PHE A 82 -9.79 10.09 6.15
C PHE A 82 -10.69 10.61 5.02
N LYS A 83 -12.01 10.45 5.17
CA LYS A 83 -13.01 10.94 4.20
C LYS A 83 -12.91 12.43 3.97
N GLU A 84 -12.74 13.20 5.03
CA GLU A 84 -12.67 14.66 4.97
C GLU A 84 -11.34 15.14 4.36
N PHE A 85 -10.21 14.64 4.89
CA PHE A 85 -8.90 15.23 4.60
C PHE A 85 -8.06 14.49 3.55
N TYR A 86 -8.34 13.20 3.23
CA TYR A 86 -7.50 12.45 2.29
C TYR A 86 -8.25 12.01 1.04
N LEU A 87 -9.48 11.51 1.19
CA LEU A 87 -10.26 10.96 0.08
C LEU A 87 -10.38 11.91 -1.13
N PRO A 88 -10.73 13.21 -0.97
CA PRO A 88 -10.91 14.10 -2.12
C PRO A 88 -9.63 14.27 -2.94
N TYR A 89 -8.50 14.38 -2.25
CA TYR A 89 -7.20 14.61 -2.86
C TYR A 89 -6.65 13.37 -3.55
N TYR A 90 -6.75 12.20 -2.91
CA TYR A 90 -6.40 10.94 -3.57
C TYR A 90 -7.27 10.66 -4.79
N LYS A 91 -8.58 10.95 -4.70
CA LYS A 91 -9.51 10.79 -5.81
C LYS A 91 -9.12 11.65 -7.02
N ARG A 92 -8.66 12.86 -6.79
CA ARG A 92 -8.16 13.76 -7.84
C ARG A 92 -6.87 13.24 -8.47
N MET A 93 -5.90 12.82 -7.66
CA MET A 93 -4.61 12.29 -8.14
C MET A 93 -4.79 11.01 -8.95
N ASN A 94 -5.49 10.02 -8.40
CA ASN A 94 -5.76 8.76 -9.08
C ASN A 94 -6.63 8.98 -10.33
N GLY A 95 -7.64 9.86 -10.22
CA GLY A 95 -8.50 10.22 -11.34
C GLY A 95 -7.73 10.83 -12.50
N TRP A 96 -6.77 11.72 -12.22
CA TRP A 96 -5.91 12.27 -13.26
C TRP A 96 -5.10 11.17 -13.97
N ILE A 97 -4.47 10.27 -13.20
CA ILE A 97 -3.68 9.16 -13.75
C ILE A 97 -4.54 8.28 -14.65
N HIS A 98 -5.70 7.84 -14.18
CA HIS A 98 -6.59 6.96 -14.94
C HIS A 98 -7.18 7.61 -16.20
N GLN A 99 -7.37 8.94 -16.19
CA GLN A 99 -7.89 9.67 -17.35
C GLN A 99 -6.84 9.94 -18.42
N HIS A 100 -5.56 10.09 -18.04
CA HIS A 100 -4.51 10.54 -18.94
C HIS A 100 -3.46 9.47 -19.28
N THR A 101 -3.45 8.35 -18.56
CA THR A 101 -2.46 7.30 -18.71
C THR A 101 -3.10 5.92 -18.67
N GLN A 102 -2.32 4.88 -18.96
CA GLN A 102 -2.71 3.48 -18.71
C GLN A 102 -2.13 2.94 -17.40
N TRP A 103 -1.48 3.80 -16.62
CA TRP A 103 -0.86 3.41 -15.37
C TRP A 103 -1.88 3.02 -14.30
N LYS A 104 -1.51 2.04 -13.51
CA LYS A 104 -2.21 1.67 -12.29
C LYS A 104 -1.63 2.41 -11.10
N THR A 105 -2.42 2.62 -10.07
CA THR A 105 -2.03 3.37 -8.89
C THR A 105 -1.81 2.45 -7.70
N LEU A 106 -0.68 2.63 -7.01
CA LEU A 106 -0.29 1.84 -5.85
C LEU A 106 -0.24 2.70 -4.58
N LYS A 107 -0.98 2.28 -3.56
CA LYS A 107 -0.91 2.83 -2.22
C LYS A 107 -0.05 1.95 -1.32
N HIS A 108 0.97 2.55 -0.69
CA HIS A 108 1.64 1.89 0.44
C HIS A 108 1.04 2.40 1.76
N SER A 109 0.68 1.46 2.63
CA SER A 109 0.26 1.74 4.00
C SER A 109 0.45 0.51 4.87
N CYS A 110 1.38 0.56 5.82
CA CYS A 110 1.61 -0.50 6.79
C CYS A 110 0.47 -0.59 7.82
N GLY A 111 0.44 -1.71 8.56
CA GLY A 111 -0.45 -1.94 9.69
C GLY A 111 -1.84 -2.45 9.33
N GLY A 112 -2.71 -2.42 10.33
CA GLY A 112 -4.10 -2.84 10.23
C GLY A 112 -4.95 -1.74 9.61
N ILE A 113 -5.22 -1.85 8.31
CA ILE A 113 -5.96 -0.85 7.52
C ILE A 113 -7.31 -1.37 7.01
N PHE A 114 -7.78 -2.52 7.47
CA PHE A 114 -9.01 -3.12 7.00
C PHE A 114 -10.21 -2.13 6.96
N PRO A 115 -10.48 -1.31 8.00
CA PRO A 115 -11.57 -0.33 7.97
C PRO A 115 -11.34 0.85 7.01
N ILE A 116 -10.11 1.05 6.54
CA ILE A 116 -9.74 2.14 5.61
C ILE A 116 -9.74 1.66 4.15
N LEU A 117 -9.67 0.35 3.91
CA LEU A 117 -9.66 -0.22 2.56
C LEU A 117 -10.82 0.25 1.67
N PRO A 118 -12.09 0.32 2.13
CA PRO A 118 -13.18 0.84 1.33
C PRO A 118 -12.92 2.27 0.84
N LEU A 119 -12.29 3.09 1.67
CA LEU A 119 -11.98 4.48 1.33
C LEU A 119 -10.78 4.59 0.37
N LEU A 120 -9.82 3.66 0.45
CA LEU A 120 -8.74 3.56 -0.54
C LEU A 120 -9.28 3.13 -1.90
N ILE A 121 -10.19 2.17 -1.93
CA ILE A 121 -10.89 1.74 -3.15
C ILE A 121 -11.70 2.91 -3.73
N GLU A 122 -12.48 3.60 -2.91
CA GLU A 122 -13.24 4.80 -3.31
C GLU A 122 -12.32 5.93 -3.81
N SER A 123 -11.11 6.03 -3.27
CA SER A 123 -10.09 6.97 -3.73
C SER A 123 -9.52 6.63 -5.12
N GLY A 124 -9.86 5.46 -5.69
CA GLY A 124 -9.42 5.00 -6.99
C GLY A 124 -8.04 4.32 -6.99
N PHE A 125 -7.56 3.81 -5.86
CA PHE A 125 -6.34 2.99 -5.87
C PHE A 125 -6.59 1.61 -6.47
N ASP A 126 -5.73 1.20 -7.42
CA ASP A 126 -5.79 -0.11 -8.07
C ASP A 126 -5.13 -1.21 -7.20
N ALA A 127 -4.13 -0.83 -6.40
CA ALA A 127 -3.36 -1.78 -5.58
C ALA A 127 -2.98 -1.21 -4.21
N VAL A 128 -2.85 -2.10 -3.23
CA VAL A 128 -2.38 -1.80 -1.88
C VAL A 128 -1.18 -2.66 -1.50
N ASN A 129 -0.21 -2.07 -0.82
CA ASN A 129 1.02 -2.68 -0.31
C ASN A 129 1.26 -2.17 1.13
N PRO A 130 1.86 -2.93 2.04
CA PRO A 130 2.44 -4.27 1.89
C PRO A 130 1.50 -5.42 2.28
N VAL A 131 0.24 -5.15 2.61
CA VAL A 131 -0.76 -6.13 3.10
C VAL A 131 -0.25 -6.83 4.36
N GLN A 132 -0.20 -6.08 5.47
CA GLN A 132 0.40 -6.57 6.71
C GLN A 132 -0.53 -7.54 7.46
N CYS A 133 -0.56 -8.79 7.03
CA CYS A 133 -1.42 -9.84 7.59
C CYS A 133 -1.14 -10.17 9.07
N SER A 134 0.00 -9.72 9.62
CA SER A 134 0.32 -9.84 11.05
C SER A 134 -0.32 -8.77 11.93
N ALA A 135 -0.92 -7.74 11.33
CA ALA A 135 -1.63 -6.69 12.07
C ALA A 135 -3.08 -7.10 12.38
N ALA A 136 -3.65 -6.50 13.42
CA ALA A 136 -5.02 -6.79 13.83
C ALA A 136 -6.04 -6.49 12.72
N GLY A 137 -6.97 -7.42 12.51
CA GLY A 137 -8.02 -7.31 11.50
C GLY A 137 -7.59 -7.57 10.06
N MET A 138 -6.31 -7.90 9.81
CA MET A 138 -5.76 -8.13 8.48
C MET A 138 -5.68 -9.61 8.12
N ASP A 139 -6.73 -10.38 8.46
CA ASP A 139 -6.80 -11.79 8.07
C ASP A 139 -6.82 -11.93 6.55
N PRO A 140 -5.95 -12.78 5.96
CA PRO A 140 -5.81 -12.90 4.50
C PRO A 140 -7.08 -13.36 3.80
N GLN A 141 -7.80 -14.33 4.38
CA GLN A 141 -9.03 -14.83 3.78
C GLN A 141 -10.12 -13.76 3.81
N ALA A 142 -10.29 -13.07 4.95
CA ALA A 142 -11.24 -11.98 5.08
C ALA A 142 -10.93 -10.82 4.11
N LEU A 143 -9.64 -10.47 3.93
CA LEU A 143 -9.22 -9.47 2.96
C LEU A 143 -9.60 -9.87 1.54
N LYS A 144 -9.28 -11.11 1.15
CA LYS A 144 -9.55 -11.61 -0.20
C LYS A 144 -11.05 -11.71 -0.48
N ASP A 145 -11.81 -12.28 0.44
CA ASP A 145 -13.26 -12.47 0.27
C ASP A 145 -14.00 -11.13 0.22
N THR A 146 -13.53 -10.14 0.98
CA THR A 146 -14.22 -8.83 1.06
C THR A 146 -13.82 -7.88 -0.06
N TYR A 147 -12.53 -7.79 -0.38
CA TYR A 147 -12.01 -6.73 -1.25
C TYR A 147 -11.25 -7.24 -2.49
N GLY A 148 -11.05 -8.56 -2.64
CA GLY A 148 -10.21 -9.10 -3.69
C GLY A 148 -10.71 -8.89 -5.13
N LYS A 149 -11.95 -8.41 -5.31
CA LYS A 149 -12.50 -8.00 -6.60
C LYS A 149 -12.29 -6.51 -6.91
N ASP A 150 -12.03 -5.70 -5.88
CA ASP A 150 -12.04 -4.26 -5.98
C ASP A 150 -10.63 -3.66 -5.92
N ILE A 151 -9.67 -4.38 -5.30
CA ILE A 151 -8.29 -3.91 -5.17
C ILE A 151 -7.30 -5.08 -5.27
N LEU A 152 -6.16 -4.84 -5.92
CA LEU A 152 -5.07 -5.79 -6.02
C LEU A 152 -4.24 -5.76 -4.72
N PHE A 153 -3.96 -6.95 -4.17
CA PHE A 153 -3.07 -7.12 -3.04
C PHE A 153 -1.62 -7.33 -3.49
N TRP A 154 -0.75 -6.38 -3.14
CA TRP A 154 0.68 -6.46 -3.43
C TRP A 154 1.45 -6.64 -2.13
N GLY A 155 1.76 -7.86 -1.79
CA GLY A 155 2.43 -8.20 -0.52
C GLY A 155 1.71 -9.30 0.25
N GLY A 156 1.88 -9.31 1.56
CA GLY A 156 1.24 -10.32 2.43
C GLY A 156 1.81 -11.73 2.32
N GLY A 157 2.83 -11.94 1.47
CA GLY A 157 3.31 -13.26 1.11
C GLY A 157 3.98 -14.03 2.25
N VAL A 158 4.71 -13.32 3.12
CA VAL A 158 5.34 -13.92 4.31
C VAL A 158 5.55 -12.88 5.40
N ASP A 159 5.40 -13.28 6.66
CA ASP A 159 5.66 -12.44 7.82
C ASP A 159 7.16 -12.23 8.02
N THR A 160 7.60 -10.99 7.84
CA THR A 160 9.00 -10.57 7.99
C THR A 160 9.39 -10.25 9.44
N GLN A 161 8.45 -10.28 10.39
CA GLN A 161 8.71 -10.00 11.79
C GLN A 161 8.95 -11.28 12.61
N LYS A 162 8.34 -12.40 12.22
CA LYS A 162 8.39 -13.65 12.98
C LYS A 162 8.80 -14.85 12.12
N VAL A 163 8.00 -15.18 11.10
CA VAL A 163 8.16 -16.44 10.37
C VAL A 163 9.42 -16.43 9.50
N LEU A 164 9.60 -15.42 8.67
CA LEU A 164 10.75 -15.37 7.77
C LEU A 164 12.10 -15.31 8.52
N PRO A 165 12.29 -14.49 9.59
CA PRO A 165 13.57 -14.43 10.28
C PRO A 165 13.80 -15.55 11.31
N PHE A 166 12.76 -16.12 11.91
CA PHE A 166 12.88 -17.00 13.07
C PHE A 166 12.25 -18.38 12.91
N GLY A 167 11.43 -18.59 11.88
CA GLY A 167 10.85 -19.89 11.56
C GLY A 167 11.84 -20.84 10.91
N SER A 168 11.43 -22.12 10.77
CA SER A 168 12.14 -23.08 9.94
C SER A 168 11.86 -22.83 8.45
N PRO A 169 12.69 -23.36 7.52
CA PRO A 169 12.39 -23.30 6.09
C PRO A 169 11.03 -23.86 5.72
N GLU A 170 10.61 -24.94 6.42
CA GLU A 170 9.32 -25.60 6.22
C GLU A 170 8.16 -24.71 6.64
N GLU A 171 8.27 -24.02 7.79
CA GLU A 171 7.26 -23.04 8.27
C GLU A 171 7.15 -21.83 7.31
N VAL A 172 8.27 -21.38 6.77
CA VAL A 172 8.28 -20.33 5.74
C VAL A 172 7.57 -20.79 4.48
N ALA A 173 7.91 -21.98 3.97
CA ALA A 173 7.30 -22.55 2.78
C ALA A 173 5.79 -22.74 2.95
N GLU A 174 5.35 -23.26 4.09
CA GLU A 174 3.93 -23.46 4.39
C GLU A 174 3.17 -22.13 4.43
N GLN A 175 3.71 -21.09 5.09
CA GLN A 175 3.06 -19.79 5.12
C GLN A 175 2.97 -19.16 3.74
N VAL A 176 4.06 -19.21 2.95
CA VAL A 176 4.09 -18.69 1.58
C VAL A 176 3.03 -19.39 0.72
N LYS A 177 2.97 -20.72 0.78
CA LYS A 177 1.98 -21.52 0.05
C LYS A 177 0.56 -21.11 0.40
N GLN A 178 0.24 -21.06 1.70
CA GLN A 178 -1.07 -20.64 2.18
C GLN A 178 -1.45 -19.22 1.69
N ARG A 179 -0.50 -18.27 1.72
CA ARG A 179 -0.74 -16.90 1.24
C ARG A 179 -0.99 -16.84 -0.25
N CYS A 180 -0.21 -17.60 -1.02
CA CYS A 180 -0.40 -17.70 -2.46
C CYS A 180 -1.77 -18.33 -2.79
N GLU A 181 -2.16 -19.43 -2.13
CA GLU A 181 -3.47 -20.07 -2.34
C GLU A 181 -4.63 -19.13 -2.07
N ILE A 182 -4.57 -18.33 -1.01
CA ILE A 182 -5.63 -17.37 -0.66
C ILE A 182 -5.66 -16.21 -1.65
N PHE A 183 -4.55 -15.50 -1.83
CA PHE A 183 -4.56 -14.24 -2.55
C PHE A 183 -4.59 -14.39 -4.07
N SER A 184 -4.06 -15.48 -4.65
CA SER A 184 -4.06 -15.67 -6.11
C SER A 184 -5.39 -16.19 -6.66
N LYS A 185 -6.30 -16.66 -5.80
CA LYS A 185 -7.63 -17.08 -6.21
C LYS A 185 -8.32 -15.97 -7.02
N ASP A 186 -8.76 -16.28 -8.24
CA ASP A 186 -9.40 -15.34 -9.16
C ASP A 186 -8.51 -14.13 -9.57
N GLY A 187 -7.18 -14.22 -9.39
CA GLY A 187 -6.24 -13.16 -9.72
C GLY A 187 -6.15 -12.04 -8.68
N GLY A 188 -5.59 -10.88 -9.08
CA GLY A 188 -5.49 -9.70 -8.21
C GLY A 188 -4.44 -9.80 -7.11
N TYR A 189 -3.34 -10.54 -7.35
CA TYR A 189 -2.26 -10.73 -6.40
C TYR A 189 -0.87 -10.55 -7.00
N ILE A 190 -0.01 -9.83 -6.30
CA ILE A 190 1.43 -9.75 -6.58
C ILE A 190 2.16 -10.18 -5.32
N PHE A 191 2.87 -11.30 -5.40
CA PHE A 191 3.67 -11.79 -4.28
C PHE A 191 4.77 -10.79 -3.91
N ASN A 192 4.85 -10.47 -2.63
CA ASN A 192 5.96 -9.77 -2.00
C ASN A 192 5.97 -10.12 -0.51
N THR A 193 7.12 -9.94 0.14
CA THR A 193 7.20 -9.96 1.61
C THR A 193 6.34 -8.85 2.21
N ILE A 194 5.91 -9.00 3.46
CA ILE A 194 5.13 -7.93 4.14
C ILE A 194 5.95 -6.65 4.26
N HIS A 195 7.27 -6.76 4.50
CA HIS A 195 8.18 -5.63 4.60
C HIS A 195 9.58 -5.99 4.10
N ILE A 196 10.53 -5.09 4.23
CA ILE A 196 11.94 -5.32 3.86
C ILE A 196 12.50 -6.53 4.63
N ILE A 197 13.18 -7.44 3.92
CA ILE A 197 13.91 -8.56 4.51
C ILE A 197 15.04 -8.00 5.37
N GLN A 198 15.04 -8.31 6.66
CA GLN A 198 16.02 -7.82 7.60
C GLN A 198 17.35 -8.58 7.50
N ALA A 199 18.47 -7.93 7.88
CA ALA A 199 19.80 -8.48 7.78
C ALA A 199 20.03 -9.80 8.56
N ASN A 200 19.24 -10.07 9.60
CA ASN A 200 19.31 -11.29 10.41
C ASN A 200 18.49 -12.47 9.85
N THR A 201 17.87 -12.30 8.70
CA THR A 201 17.06 -13.36 8.08
C THR A 201 17.96 -14.46 7.51
N PRO A 202 17.78 -15.75 7.90
CA PRO A 202 18.57 -16.84 7.38
C PRO A 202 18.41 -17.03 5.87
N ILE A 203 19.52 -17.20 5.15
CA ILE A 203 19.49 -17.39 3.69
C ILE A 203 18.64 -18.61 3.30
N LYS A 204 18.67 -19.70 4.10
CA LYS A 204 17.84 -20.89 3.87
C LYS A 204 16.34 -20.58 3.88
N ASN A 205 15.89 -19.63 4.70
CA ASN A 205 14.49 -19.20 4.76
C ASN A 205 14.12 -18.36 3.54
N ILE A 206 15.04 -17.51 3.08
CA ILE A 206 14.84 -16.75 1.83
C ILE A 206 14.77 -17.70 0.64
N ALA A 207 15.64 -18.72 0.59
CA ALA A 207 15.63 -19.75 -0.46
C ALA A 207 14.29 -20.51 -0.45
N ALA A 208 13.84 -20.99 0.71
CA ALA A 208 12.56 -21.69 0.85
C ALA A 208 11.38 -20.82 0.38
N MET A 209 11.34 -19.54 0.74
CA MET A 209 10.34 -18.60 0.24
C MET A 209 10.34 -18.53 -1.29
N LEU A 210 11.49 -18.28 -1.90
CA LEU A 210 11.62 -18.11 -3.36
C LEU A 210 11.29 -19.39 -4.13
N GLU A 211 11.75 -20.55 -3.63
CA GLU A 211 11.45 -21.85 -4.24
C GLU A 211 9.96 -22.17 -4.18
N THR A 212 9.29 -21.86 -3.05
CA THR A 212 7.85 -22.08 -2.90
C THR A 212 7.07 -21.22 -3.87
N VAL A 213 7.38 -19.93 -3.98
CA VAL A 213 6.72 -19.03 -4.94
C VAL A 213 6.94 -19.48 -6.38
N LYS A 214 8.18 -19.86 -6.74
CA LYS A 214 8.51 -20.30 -8.10
C LYS A 214 7.73 -21.55 -8.50
N ASN A 215 7.48 -22.44 -7.55
CA ASN A 215 6.77 -23.71 -7.79
C ASN A 215 5.26 -23.61 -7.60
N PHE A 216 4.77 -22.44 -7.19
CA PHE A 216 3.36 -22.13 -7.09
C PHE A 216 2.86 -21.64 -8.45
N SER A 217 2.42 -22.56 -9.29
CA SER A 217 1.93 -22.27 -10.67
C SER A 217 0.58 -22.89 -10.89
#